data_dcec9bca2e82e5e8b9345f9821c15a8a
#
_entry.id   dcec9bca2e82e5e8b9345f9821c15a8a
#
_cell.length_a   1.000
_cell.length_b   1.000
_cell.length_c   1.000
_cell.angle_alpha   90.00
_cell.angle_beta   90.00
_cell.angle_gamma   90.00
#
_symmetry.space_group_name_H-M   'P 1'
#
loop_
_entity.id
_entity.type
_entity.pdbx_description
1 polymer ?
#
loop_
_entity_poly.entity_id
_entity_poly.type
_entity_poly.pdbx_seq_one_letter_code
_entity_poly.pdbx_strand_id
1 'polypeptide(L)'
;MNALNKKTIEDIDVAGKKVLVRCDFNVPLKDGEITNDKRIVAALPTIKYLMEHGARVILCSHLGRPKGEYKPEFSLAPVAARLSEYLGKEVKLAEDENVVGENAKAMAAALQDGDVMLLENVRYRKEETKNEENFSKELASLAEVFVNDAFGTAHRAHCSTTGVAAYLPAVCGYLIQKEITFMGGALANPKRPLVAILGGAKVSDKIGVITNLLDKCDTLIIGGGMAYTFMKSLGHHIGTSLLEEEQVENAGKMMEDAKAKGVKFLIPVDNKVGKEYDENTEAMIVNSDEIPDGWMGLDIGPKTQELFTDAIKGAGTIIWNGPMGVSEWDNFAAGTIAVANAVAESGAISIVGGGDSVAAVTKLGFSDKMSHISTGGGASLEFLEGKELPGIAALMDKD
;
A
#
# COMPACT_ATOMS: atom_id res chain seq x y z
N MET A 1 5.49 10.66 17.49
CA MET A 1 6.74 9.99 17.04
C MET A 1 6.91 10.30 15.54
N ASN A 2 8.05 10.82 15.13
CA ASN A 2 8.26 11.24 13.73
C ASN A 2 8.71 10.04 12.89
N ALA A 3 7.77 9.44 12.12
CA ALA A 3 8.06 8.28 11.25
C ALA A 3 9.18 8.55 10.22
N LEU A 4 9.50 9.83 9.96
CA LEU A 4 10.56 10.24 9.04
C LEU A 4 11.97 10.00 9.59
N ASN A 5 12.12 9.70 10.87
CA ASN A 5 13.42 9.65 11.54
C ASN A 5 13.82 8.24 11.96
N LYS A 6 13.66 7.28 11.08
CA LYS A 6 14.04 5.87 11.33
C LYS A 6 15.41 5.54 10.75
N LYS A 7 16.20 4.75 11.47
CA LYS A 7 17.46 4.20 10.95
C LYS A 7 17.20 3.25 9.80
N THR A 8 18.07 3.29 8.81
CA THR A 8 18.05 2.43 7.62
C THR A 8 19.22 1.45 7.65
N ILE A 9 19.27 0.55 6.69
CA ILE A 9 20.39 -0.38 6.53
C ILE A 9 21.74 0.32 6.34
N GLU A 10 21.74 1.57 5.89
CA GLU A 10 22.96 2.38 5.73
C GLU A 10 23.45 2.99 7.05
N ASP A 11 22.60 3.02 8.07
CA ASP A 11 22.91 3.63 9.37
C ASP A 11 23.46 2.63 10.39
N ILE A 12 23.70 1.38 9.99
CA ILE A 12 24.18 0.30 10.85
C ILE A 12 25.25 -0.52 10.12
N ASP A 13 26.23 -1.01 10.88
CA ASP A 13 27.24 -1.93 10.33
C ASP A 13 26.63 -3.34 10.19
N VAL A 14 26.67 -3.88 8.98
CA VAL A 14 26.13 -5.22 8.66
C VAL A 14 27.22 -6.21 8.23
N ALA A 15 28.45 -5.76 8.05
CA ALA A 15 29.55 -6.59 7.57
C ALA A 15 29.83 -7.78 8.52
N GLY A 16 29.80 -8.98 7.96
CA GLY A 16 30.02 -10.21 8.71
C GLY A 16 28.89 -10.61 9.66
N LYS A 17 27.81 -9.86 9.70
CA LYS A 17 26.68 -10.11 10.60
C LYS A 17 25.57 -10.89 9.92
N LYS A 18 24.89 -11.72 10.69
CA LYS A 18 23.65 -12.37 10.27
C LYS A 18 22.52 -11.35 10.38
N VAL A 19 21.86 -11.09 9.27
CA VAL A 19 20.81 -10.10 9.15
C VAL A 19 19.49 -10.78 8.76
N LEU A 20 18.51 -10.72 9.61
CA LEU A 20 17.15 -11.19 9.34
C LEU A 20 16.39 -10.08 8.62
N VAL A 21 15.95 -10.33 7.39
CA VAL A 21 15.21 -9.36 6.57
C VAL A 21 13.78 -9.83 6.37
N ARG A 22 12.81 -9.06 6.87
CA ARG A 22 11.40 -9.31 6.60
C ARG A 22 11.02 -8.67 5.28
N CYS A 23 10.73 -9.51 4.30
CA CYS A 23 10.30 -9.11 2.97
C CYS A 23 8.79 -9.37 2.79
N ASP A 24 8.23 -8.84 1.73
CA ASP A 24 6.90 -9.21 1.26
C ASP A 24 7.03 -10.02 -0.03
N PHE A 25 7.00 -11.33 0.10
CA PHE A 25 7.03 -12.30 -1.00
C PHE A 25 5.67 -12.98 -1.19
N ASN A 26 4.61 -12.33 -0.74
CA ASN A 26 3.24 -12.82 -0.94
C ASN A 26 2.84 -12.59 -2.40
N VAL A 27 3.41 -13.39 -3.28
CA VAL A 27 3.20 -13.32 -4.72
C VAL A 27 2.04 -14.22 -5.16
N PRO A 28 1.30 -13.85 -6.22
CA PRO A 28 0.27 -14.72 -6.75
C PRO A 28 0.90 -15.94 -7.42
N LEU A 29 0.34 -17.13 -7.14
CA LEU A 29 0.73 -18.39 -7.71
C LEU A 29 -0.43 -18.99 -8.50
N LYS A 30 -0.12 -19.64 -9.61
CA LYS A 30 -1.04 -20.47 -10.38
C LYS A 30 -0.34 -21.78 -10.72
N ASP A 31 -0.90 -22.89 -10.26
CA ASP A 31 -0.32 -24.22 -10.45
C ASP A 31 1.16 -24.30 -9.98
N GLY A 32 1.47 -23.64 -8.86
CA GLY A 32 2.80 -23.61 -8.28
C GLY A 32 3.78 -22.64 -8.95
N GLU A 33 3.35 -21.91 -9.97
CA GLU A 33 4.18 -20.93 -10.67
C GLU A 33 3.81 -19.49 -10.31
N ILE A 34 4.83 -18.64 -10.19
CA ILE A 34 4.66 -17.21 -9.89
C ILE A 34 4.12 -16.51 -11.14
N THR A 35 2.96 -15.88 -11.03
CA THR A 35 2.33 -15.13 -12.12
C THR A 35 2.69 -13.66 -12.15
N ASN A 36 3.17 -13.12 -11.04
CA ASN A 36 3.63 -11.74 -10.93
C ASN A 36 4.72 -11.66 -9.84
N ASP A 37 5.92 -11.27 -10.21
CA ASP A 37 7.08 -11.23 -9.31
C ASP A 37 7.50 -9.82 -8.88
N LYS A 38 6.65 -8.82 -9.08
CA LYS A 38 6.97 -7.41 -8.75
C LYS A 38 7.45 -7.23 -7.31
N ARG A 39 6.86 -7.94 -6.37
CA ARG A 39 7.26 -7.87 -4.95
C ARG A 39 8.66 -8.42 -4.72
N ILE A 40 9.04 -9.47 -5.44
CA ILE A 40 10.39 -10.01 -5.39
C ILE A 40 11.39 -9.00 -5.94
N VAL A 41 11.11 -8.45 -7.12
CA VAL A 41 11.96 -7.43 -7.76
C VAL A 41 12.13 -6.21 -6.86
N ALA A 42 11.05 -5.78 -6.21
CA ALA A 42 11.09 -4.63 -5.31
C ALA A 42 11.99 -4.84 -4.08
N ALA A 43 12.17 -6.07 -3.64
CA ALA A 43 13.04 -6.41 -2.51
C ALA A 43 14.53 -6.48 -2.88
N LEU A 44 14.87 -6.60 -4.16
CA LEU A 44 16.24 -6.79 -4.61
C LEU A 44 17.23 -5.69 -4.19
N PRO A 45 16.88 -4.39 -4.22
CA PRO A 45 17.83 -3.36 -3.81
C PRO A 45 18.34 -3.53 -2.38
N THR A 46 17.45 -3.84 -1.42
CA THR A 46 17.83 -4.11 -0.03
C THR A 46 18.70 -5.35 0.08
N ILE A 47 18.30 -6.44 -0.57
CA ILE A 47 19.05 -7.71 -0.54
C ILE A 47 20.45 -7.52 -1.14
N LYS A 48 20.55 -6.88 -2.30
CA LYS A 48 21.83 -6.63 -2.97
C LYS A 48 22.75 -5.74 -2.16
N TYR A 49 22.21 -4.69 -1.53
CA TYR A 49 23.00 -3.83 -0.64
C TYR A 49 23.64 -4.67 0.48
N LEU A 50 22.85 -5.49 1.15
CA LEU A 50 23.33 -6.33 2.24
C LEU A 50 24.40 -7.33 1.78
N MET A 51 24.18 -7.97 0.63
CA MET A 51 25.16 -8.89 0.03
C MET A 51 26.49 -8.18 -0.26
N GLU A 52 26.43 -7.02 -0.90
CA GLU A 52 27.59 -6.23 -1.31
C GLU A 52 28.38 -5.69 -0.11
N HIS A 53 27.72 -5.50 1.03
CA HIS A 53 28.35 -5.04 2.27
C HIS A 53 28.73 -6.18 3.22
N GLY A 54 28.78 -7.41 2.71
CA GLY A 54 29.29 -8.55 3.44
C GLY A 54 28.38 -9.09 4.54
N ALA A 55 27.09 -8.79 4.49
CA ALA A 55 26.12 -9.38 5.41
C ALA A 55 25.85 -10.83 5.09
N ARG A 56 25.43 -11.60 6.08
CA ARG A 56 24.92 -12.96 5.96
C ARG A 56 23.40 -12.87 6.06
N VAL A 57 22.72 -13.04 4.93
CA VAL A 57 21.34 -12.62 4.77
C VAL A 57 20.36 -13.77 4.98
N ILE A 58 19.42 -13.59 5.92
CA ILE A 58 18.34 -14.52 6.21
C ILE A 58 17.02 -13.84 5.86
N LEU A 59 16.37 -14.25 4.79
CA LEU A 59 15.11 -13.69 4.34
C LEU A 59 13.93 -14.43 4.98
N CYS A 60 12.88 -13.71 5.31
CA CYS A 60 11.61 -14.30 5.75
C CYS A 60 10.42 -13.55 5.17
N SER A 61 9.33 -14.25 4.97
CA SER A 61 8.07 -13.71 4.46
C SER A 61 6.92 -14.66 4.77
N HIS A 62 5.70 -14.14 4.66
CA HIS A 62 4.51 -14.95 4.53
C HIS A 62 4.15 -15.15 3.06
N LEU A 63 3.32 -16.13 2.78
CA LEU A 63 2.68 -16.37 1.48
C LEU A 63 1.29 -16.96 1.73
N GLY A 64 0.25 -16.29 1.24
CA GLY A 64 -1.13 -16.74 1.41
C GLY A 64 -1.58 -16.84 2.86
N ARG A 65 -2.53 -17.72 3.10
CA ARG A 65 -3.15 -17.91 4.43
C ARG A 65 -3.18 -19.38 4.83
N PRO A 66 -2.05 -19.97 5.23
CA PRO A 66 -1.98 -21.37 5.65
C PRO A 66 -2.60 -21.63 7.04
N LYS A 67 -2.98 -20.58 7.78
CA LYS A 67 -3.69 -20.65 9.07
C LYS A 67 -2.93 -21.36 10.18
N GLY A 68 -1.64 -21.13 10.26
CA GLY A 68 -0.80 -21.67 11.34
C GLY A 68 -0.43 -23.14 11.18
N GLU A 69 -0.52 -23.67 9.97
CA GLU A 69 -0.19 -25.07 9.64
C GLU A 69 0.70 -25.13 8.41
N TYR A 70 1.56 -26.16 8.35
CA TYR A 70 2.32 -26.47 7.14
C TYR A 70 1.37 -26.91 6.02
N LYS A 71 1.50 -26.26 4.87
CA LYS A 71 0.78 -26.61 3.64
C LYS A 71 1.73 -26.39 2.44
N PRO A 72 2.08 -27.45 1.70
CA PRO A 72 3.06 -27.37 0.60
C PRO A 72 2.71 -26.33 -0.46
N GLU A 73 1.42 -26.10 -0.71
CA GLU A 73 0.94 -25.09 -1.69
C GLU A 73 1.30 -23.66 -1.31
N PHE A 74 1.62 -23.41 -0.05
CA PHE A 74 2.05 -22.10 0.45
C PHE A 74 3.55 -22.01 0.74
N SER A 75 4.33 -22.99 0.26
CA SER A 75 5.79 -22.96 0.39
C SER A 75 6.41 -21.82 -0.38
N LEU A 76 7.48 -21.24 0.18
CA LEU A 76 8.28 -20.22 -0.48
C LEU A 76 9.32 -20.80 -1.46
N ALA A 77 9.28 -22.09 -1.76
CA ALA A 77 10.20 -22.71 -2.71
C ALA A 77 10.25 -22.02 -4.08
N PRO A 78 9.12 -21.64 -4.71
CA PRO A 78 9.15 -20.88 -5.96
C PRO A 78 9.83 -19.52 -5.84
N VAL A 79 9.71 -18.88 -4.69
CA VAL A 79 10.35 -17.58 -4.41
C VAL A 79 11.86 -17.75 -4.31
N ALA A 80 12.34 -18.79 -3.61
CA ALA A 80 13.77 -19.09 -3.52
C ALA A 80 14.40 -19.30 -4.91
N ALA A 81 13.72 -20.04 -5.79
CA ALA A 81 14.16 -20.26 -7.17
C ALA A 81 14.24 -18.94 -7.96
N ARG A 82 13.21 -18.10 -7.87
CA ARG A 82 13.16 -16.81 -8.57
C ARG A 82 14.24 -15.84 -8.05
N LEU A 83 14.45 -15.78 -6.75
CA LEU A 83 15.53 -14.99 -6.16
C LEU A 83 16.90 -15.44 -6.64
N SER A 84 17.13 -16.76 -6.73
CA SER A 84 18.39 -17.30 -7.23
C SER A 84 18.68 -16.84 -8.66
N GLU A 85 17.68 -16.81 -9.52
CA GLU A 85 17.81 -16.30 -10.89
C GLU A 85 18.20 -14.81 -10.91
N TYR A 86 17.50 -13.97 -10.14
CA TYR A 86 17.77 -12.53 -10.11
C TYR A 86 19.11 -12.18 -9.48
N LEU A 87 19.53 -12.92 -8.46
CA LEU A 87 20.78 -12.63 -7.75
C LEU A 87 22.01 -13.26 -8.39
N GLY A 88 21.83 -14.19 -9.34
CA GLY A 88 22.92 -14.94 -9.94
C GLY A 88 23.68 -15.78 -8.93
N LYS A 89 23.06 -16.14 -7.82
CA LYS A 89 23.62 -16.90 -6.71
C LYS A 89 22.53 -17.77 -6.10
N GLU A 90 22.84 -18.98 -5.69
CA GLU A 90 21.85 -19.87 -5.07
C GLU A 90 21.33 -19.29 -3.77
N VAL A 91 20.01 -19.16 -3.68
CA VAL A 91 19.27 -18.86 -2.45
C VAL A 91 18.62 -20.16 -2.01
N LYS A 92 19.10 -20.74 -0.91
CA LYS A 92 18.56 -21.98 -0.38
C LYS A 92 17.37 -21.73 0.51
N LEU A 93 16.32 -22.55 0.34
CA LEU A 93 15.18 -22.58 1.24
C LEU A 93 15.48 -23.51 2.41
N ALA A 94 15.28 -23.06 3.63
CA ALA A 94 15.34 -23.92 4.81
C ALA A 94 13.99 -24.64 4.94
N GLU A 95 13.96 -25.91 4.57
CA GLU A 95 12.74 -26.72 4.49
C GLU A 95 12.28 -27.23 5.86
N ASP A 96 11.94 -26.33 6.76
CA ASP A 96 11.41 -26.63 8.08
C ASP A 96 9.91 -26.27 8.17
N GLU A 97 9.07 -27.22 8.48
CA GLU A 97 7.63 -27.02 8.66
C GLU A 97 7.30 -26.03 9.80
N ASN A 98 8.19 -25.97 10.80
CA ASN A 98 8.08 -25.06 11.95
C ASN A 98 8.88 -23.75 11.79
N VAL A 99 9.38 -23.47 10.59
CA VAL A 99 10.09 -22.25 10.17
C VAL A 99 11.49 -22.13 10.79
N VAL A 100 11.61 -22.15 12.10
CA VAL A 100 12.90 -22.09 12.82
C VAL A 100 13.20 -23.48 13.39
N GLY A 101 13.49 -24.38 12.49
CA GLY A 101 13.86 -25.76 12.81
C GLY A 101 15.35 -26.01 12.68
N GLU A 102 15.73 -27.26 12.68
CA GLU A 102 17.15 -27.68 12.61
C GLU A 102 17.81 -27.28 11.31
N ASN A 103 17.09 -27.36 10.16
CA ASN A 103 17.63 -26.95 8.87
C ASN A 103 17.92 -25.45 8.84
N ALA A 104 16.97 -24.63 9.31
CA ALA A 104 17.15 -23.18 9.38
C ALA A 104 18.34 -22.79 10.26
N LYS A 105 18.46 -23.42 11.43
CA LYS A 105 19.58 -23.16 12.35
C LYS A 105 20.93 -23.55 11.76
N ALA A 106 21.00 -24.72 11.15
CA ALA A 106 22.23 -25.22 10.53
C ALA A 106 22.64 -24.36 9.32
N MET A 107 21.68 -23.98 8.47
CA MET A 107 21.95 -23.13 7.31
C MET A 107 22.38 -21.72 7.73
N ALA A 108 21.73 -21.13 8.72
CA ALA A 108 22.12 -19.82 9.25
C ALA A 108 23.53 -19.84 9.83
N ALA A 109 23.88 -20.91 10.55
CA ALA A 109 25.25 -21.08 11.10
C ALA A 109 26.31 -21.24 10.01
N ALA A 110 25.95 -21.80 8.87
CA ALA A 110 26.87 -22.06 7.75
C ALA A 110 27.00 -20.90 6.75
N LEU A 111 26.20 -19.84 6.87
CA LEU A 111 26.26 -18.69 5.97
C LEU A 111 27.63 -18.02 6.01
N GLN A 112 28.12 -17.67 4.83
CA GLN A 112 29.31 -16.85 4.63
C GLN A 112 28.91 -15.42 4.25
N ASP A 113 29.86 -14.50 4.31
CA ASP A 113 29.62 -13.10 3.93
C ASP A 113 29.10 -13.01 2.48
N GLY A 114 27.97 -12.34 2.30
CA GLY A 114 27.32 -12.22 1.00
C GLY A 114 26.36 -13.35 0.63
N ASP A 115 26.26 -14.40 1.45
CA ASP A 115 25.30 -15.48 1.22
C ASP A 115 23.88 -15.07 1.60
N VAL A 116 22.91 -15.70 0.95
CA VAL A 116 21.48 -15.47 1.18
C VAL A 116 20.75 -16.80 1.35
N MET A 117 19.92 -16.89 2.38
CA MET A 117 18.99 -18.01 2.59
C MET A 117 17.58 -17.49 2.78
N LEU A 118 16.59 -18.35 2.60
CA LEU A 118 15.18 -18.05 2.80
C LEU A 118 14.57 -19.03 3.80
N LEU A 119 13.87 -18.53 4.81
CA LEU A 119 13.06 -19.34 5.72
C LEU A 119 11.76 -19.75 5.03
N GLU A 120 11.13 -20.81 5.50
CA GLU A 120 9.78 -21.17 5.07
C GLU A 120 8.75 -20.18 5.59
N ASN A 121 7.56 -20.23 5.02
CA ASN A 121 6.43 -19.33 5.28
C ASN A 121 6.21 -19.13 6.77
N VAL A 122 6.40 -17.90 7.27
CA VAL A 122 6.27 -17.59 8.70
C VAL A 122 4.85 -17.84 9.22
N ARG A 123 3.84 -17.83 8.37
CA ARG A 123 2.45 -18.13 8.74
C ARG A 123 2.15 -19.62 8.86
N TYR A 124 3.13 -20.50 8.65
CA TYR A 124 3.04 -21.89 9.11
C TYR A 124 2.98 -21.96 10.63
N ARG A 125 3.47 -20.91 11.30
CA ARG A 125 3.40 -20.81 12.76
C ARG A 125 2.17 -20.02 13.17
N LYS A 126 1.33 -20.61 14.01
CA LYS A 126 0.13 -19.94 14.58
C LYS A 126 0.49 -18.72 15.43
N GLU A 127 1.68 -18.69 15.97
CA GLU A 127 2.20 -17.61 16.83
C GLU A 127 2.46 -16.33 16.03
N GLU A 128 2.75 -16.43 14.74
CA GLU A 128 3.16 -15.29 13.89
C GLU A 128 2.15 -14.15 13.93
N THR A 129 0.88 -14.43 13.60
CA THR A 129 -0.17 -13.39 13.54
C THR A 129 -0.62 -12.89 14.90
N LYS A 130 -0.30 -13.62 15.96
CA LYS A 130 -0.61 -13.27 17.35
C LYS A 130 0.55 -12.52 18.02
N ASN A 131 1.65 -12.33 17.32
CA ASN A 131 2.85 -11.68 17.86
C ASN A 131 3.34 -12.32 19.17
N GLU A 132 3.32 -13.65 19.25
CA GLU A 132 3.73 -14.36 20.46
C GLU A 132 5.23 -14.32 20.68
N GLU A 133 5.61 -14.12 21.93
CA GLU A 133 7.00 -13.91 22.35
C GLU A 133 7.94 -15.05 21.95
N ASN A 134 7.48 -16.32 22.12
CA ASN A 134 8.31 -17.49 21.84
C ASN A 134 8.80 -17.55 20.39
N PHE A 135 7.92 -17.32 19.41
CA PHE A 135 8.33 -17.35 18.00
C PHE A 135 9.17 -16.13 17.62
N SER A 136 8.86 -14.97 18.19
CA SER A 136 9.68 -13.78 18.01
C SER A 136 11.12 -14.00 18.49
N LYS A 137 11.31 -14.66 19.64
CA LYS A 137 12.62 -15.04 20.15
C LYS A 137 13.32 -16.07 19.27
N GLU A 138 12.59 -17.06 18.75
CA GLU A 138 13.15 -18.06 17.84
C GLU A 138 13.70 -17.39 16.57
N LEU A 139 12.92 -16.49 15.96
CA LEU A 139 13.38 -15.72 14.79
C LEU A 139 14.61 -14.90 15.11
N ALA A 140 14.59 -14.17 16.24
CA ALA A 140 15.71 -13.33 16.65
C ALA A 140 16.99 -14.13 16.94
N SER A 141 16.85 -15.39 17.39
CA SER A 141 18.00 -16.25 17.69
C SER A 141 18.87 -16.57 16.47
N LEU A 142 18.32 -16.41 15.26
CA LEU A 142 19.04 -16.68 14.01
C LEU A 142 19.98 -15.56 13.59
N ALA A 143 19.81 -14.34 14.13
CA ALA A 143 20.47 -13.16 13.59
C ALA A 143 20.96 -12.19 14.66
N GLU A 144 21.71 -11.18 14.22
CA GLU A 144 22.29 -10.12 15.07
C GLU A 144 21.63 -8.76 14.76
N VAL A 145 20.98 -8.61 13.62
CA VAL A 145 20.30 -7.41 13.16
C VAL A 145 18.99 -7.81 12.49
N PHE A 146 17.94 -7.02 12.70
CA PHE A 146 16.67 -7.15 12.02
C PHE A 146 16.45 -5.98 11.05
N VAL A 147 16.05 -6.30 9.82
CA VAL A 147 15.65 -5.34 8.80
C VAL A 147 14.19 -5.58 8.43
N ASN A 148 13.34 -4.58 8.57
CA ASN A 148 11.99 -4.62 8.03
C ASN A 148 11.95 -3.93 6.67
N ASP A 149 11.59 -4.68 5.64
CA ASP A 149 11.45 -4.19 4.27
C ASP A 149 10.06 -4.50 3.68
N ALA A 150 9.09 -4.81 4.55
CA ALA A 150 7.74 -5.21 4.20
C ALA A 150 6.71 -4.17 4.66
N PHE A 151 6.54 -3.10 3.88
CA PHE A 151 5.59 -2.04 4.23
C PHE A 151 4.14 -2.54 4.24
N GLY A 152 3.77 -3.43 3.31
CA GLY A 152 2.40 -3.96 3.21
C GLY A 152 1.88 -4.69 4.45
N THR A 153 2.76 -5.13 5.34
CA THR A 153 2.42 -5.80 6.60
C THR A 153 2.78 -4.97 7.83
N ALA A 154 3.29 -3.77 7.65
CA ALA A 154 3.78 -2.92 8.75
C ALA A 154 2.67 -2.39 9.67
N HIS A 155 1.41 -2.43 9.22
CA HIS A 155 0.25 -2.00 10.01
C HIS A 155 -0.23 -3.06 11.01
N ARG A 156 0.34 -4.26 10.97
CA ARG A 156 -0.02 -5.38 11.85
C ARG A 156 1.16 -5.79 12.72
N ALA A 157 0.92 -5.94 14.03
CA ALA A 157 1.92 -6.43 14.95
C ALA A 157 1.99 -7.97 14.86
N HIS A 158 2.89 -8.47 14.01
CA HIS A 158 3.21 -9.89 13.88
C HIS A 158 4.62 -10.15 14.39
N CYS A 159 4.97 -11.42 14.65
CA CYS A 159 6.32 -11.76 15.13
C CYS A 159 7.41 -11.27 14.19
N SER A 160 7.29 -11.56 12.88
CA SER A 160 8.32 -11.24 11.89
C SER A 160 8.38 -9.77 11.47
N THR A 161 7.36 -8.96 11.82
CA THR A 161 7.33 -7.53 11.49
C THR A 161 7.59 -6.64 12.70
N THR A 162 7.22 -7.07 13.88
CA THR A 162 7.21 -6.24 15.09
C THR A 162 7.89 -6.92 16.27
N GLY A 163 7.45 -8.12 16.63
CA GLY A 163 7.91 -8.82 17.83
C GLY A 163 9.42 -9.07 17.87
N VAL A 164 10.00 -9.44 16.74
CA VAL A 164 11.44 -9.72 16.60
C VAL A 164 12.30 -8.48 16.89
N ALA A 165 11.76 -7.28 16.66
CA ALA A 165 12.48 -6.02 16.92
C ALA A 165 12.71 -5.74 18.40
N ALA A 166 12.02 -6.44 19.30
CA ALA A 166 12.28 -6.34 20.73
C ALA A 166 13.61 -7.00 21.17
N TYR A 167 14.16 -7.88 20.32
CA TYR A 167 15.32 -8.71 20.65
C TYR A 167 16.56 -8.41 19.82
N LEU A 168 16.44 -7.61 18.77
CA LEU A 168 17.52 -7.26 17.85
C LEU A 168 17.50 -5.76 17.55
N PRO A 169 18.68 -5.15 17.29
CA PRO A 169 18.69 -3.85 16.64
C PRO A 169 17.90 -3.91 15.34
N ALA A 170 16.95 -2.99 15.16
CA ALA A 170 15.99 -3.01 14.08
C ALA A 170 16.06 -1.74 13.24
N VAL A 171 16.23 -1.90 11.94
CA VAL A 171 16.29 -0.80 10.97
C VAL A 171 15.38 -1.10 9.78
N CYS A 172 15.11 -0.11 8.94
CA CYS A 172 14.33 -0.33 7.72
C CYS A 172 15.21 -0.58 6.50
N GLY A 173 14.66 -1.36 5.56
CA GLY A 173 15.22 -1.48 4.22
C GLY A 173 14.76 -0.33 3.32
N TYR A 174 15.18 -0.36 2.06
CA TYR A 174 14.90 0.70 1.09
C TYR A 174 13.40 0.87 0.77
N LEU A 175 12.61 -0.21 0.79
CA LEU A 175 11.18 -0.12 0.52
C LEU A 175 10.45 0.69 1.60
N ILE A 176 10.68 0.36 2.86
CA ILE A 176 10.09 1.12 3.97
C ILE A 176 10.63 2.54 4.01
N GLN A 177 11.92 2.74 3.78
CA GLN A 177 12.53 4.06 3.73
C GLN A 177 11.85 4.95 2.69
N LYS A 178 11.60 4.41 1.51
CA LYS A 178 10.93 5.14 0.41
C LYS A 178 9.49 5.52 0.79
N GLU A 179 8.74 4.57 1.38
CA GLU A 179 7.38 4.82 1.85
C GLU A 179 7.33 5.93 2.91
N ILE A 180 8.21 5.85 3.91
CA ILE A 180 8.32 6.85 4.97
C ILE A 180 8.69 8.22 4.37
N THR A 181 9.64 8.28 3.45
CA THR A 181 10.11 9.52 2.84
C THR A 181 8.99 10.20 2.06
N PHE A 182 8.31 9.46 1.18
CA PHE A 182 7.25 10.05 0.36
C PHE A 182 5.97 10.32 1.14
N MET A 183 5.40 9.31 1.77
CA MET A 183 4.11 9.45 2.47
C MET A 183 4.26 10.26 3.75
N GLY A 184 5.30 10.01 4.52
CA GLY A 184 5.58 10.76 5.74
C GLY A 184 5.87 12.22 5.45
N GLY A 185 6.65 12.50 4.40
CA GLY A 185 6.95 13.86 3.96
C GLY A 185 5.70 14.61 3.50
N ALA A 186 4.84 13.93 2.74
CA ALA A 186 3.59 14.52 2.27
C ALA A 186 2.61 14.87 3.40
N LEU A 187 2.60 14.08 4.48
CA LEU A 187 1.73 14.34 5.63
C LEU A 187 2.33 15.35 6.62
N ALA A 188 3.64 15.35 6.80
CA ALA A 188 4.31 16.19 7.82
C ALA A 188 4.68 17.58 7.29
N ASN A 189 5.22 17.67 6.07
CA ASN A 189 5.69 18.91 5.47
C ASN A 189 5.57 18.90 3.95
N PRO A 190 4.34 18.89 3.41
CA PRO A 190 4.14 18.83 1.97
C PRO A 190 4.57 20.11 1.28
N LYS A 191 5.05 19.98 0.05
CA LYS A 191 5.16 21.12 -0.85
C LYS A 191 3.73 21.50 -1.25
N ARG A 192 3.32 22.72 -0.94
CA ARG A 192 1.95 23.18 -1.17
C ARG A 192 1.75 23.76 -2.57
N PRO A 193 0.55 23.74 -3.14
CA PRO A 193 -0.67 23.16 -2.54
C PRO A 193 -0.62 21.62 -2.43
N LEU A 194 -1.16 21.07 -1.34
CA LEU A 194 -1.39 19.65 -1.19
C LEU A 194 -2.80 19.32 -1.66
N VAL A 195 -2.89 18.50 -2.69
CA VAL A 195 -4.14 18.02 -3.25
C VAL A 195 -4.28 16.53 -2.92
N ALA A 196 -5.35 16.18 -2.23
CA ALA A 196 -5.69 14.79 -1.95
C ALA A 196 -6.84 14.36 -2.86
N ILE A 197 -6.70 13.18 -3.48
CA ILE A 197 -7.69 12.61 -4.39
C ILE A 197 -8.09 11.25 -3.82
N LEU A 198 -9.34 11.11 -3.44
CA LEU A 198 -9.87 9.90 -2.85
C LEU A 198 -11.01 9.35 -3.71
N GLY A 199 -10.93 8.06 -4.00
CA GLY A 199 -12.00 7.30 -4.66
C GLY A 199 -12.29 6.03 -3.88
N GLY A 200 -13.09 5.16 -4.46
CA GLY A 200 -13.49 3.91 -3.84
C GLY A 200 -15.00 3.83 -3.63
N ALA A 201 -15.47 2.67 -3.15
CA ALA A 201 -16.90 2.39 -3.09
C ALA A 201 -17.58 2.97 -1.83
N LYS A 202 -16.89 3.03 -0.70
CA LYS A 202 -17.51 3.28 0.61
C LYS A 202 -16.85 4.42 1.37
N VAL A 203 -17.67 5.35 1.86
CA VAL A 203 -17.25 6.41 2.79
C VAL A 203 -16.72 5.82 4.09
N SER A 204 -17.37 4.75 4.59
CA SER A 204 -16.98 4.08 5.84
C SER A 204 -15.52 3.61 5.84
N ASP A 205 -14.99 3.21 4.69
CA ASP A 205 -13.61 2.78 4.55
C ASP A 205 -12.61 3.95 4.54
N LYS A 206 -13.07 5.17 4.33
CA LYS A 206 -12.24 6.37 4.13
C LYS A 206 -12.42 7.45 5.21
N ILE A 207 -13.28 7.24 6.20
CA ILE A 207 -13.56 8.25 7.23
C ILE A 207 -12.26 8.74 7.91
N GLY A 208 -11.43 7.82 8.34
CA GLY A 208 -10.17 8.15 9.01
C GLY A 208 -9.18 8.91 8.12
N VAL A 209 -9.12 8.53 6.84
CA VAL A 209 -8.28 9.20 5.84
C VAL A 209 -8.77 10.62 5.59
N ILE A 210 -10.07 10.78 5.36
CA ILE A 210 -10.69 12.09 5.11
C ILE A 210 -10.44 13.01 6.31
N THR A 211 -10.72 12.53 7.52
CA THR A 211 -10.55 13.30 8.75
C THR A 211 -9.11 13.78 8.92
N ASN A 212 -8.14 12.90 8.72
CA ASN A 212 -6.74 13.25 8.84
C ASN A 212 -6.29 14.23 7.74
N LEU A 213 -6.69 13.99 6.51
CA LEU A 213 -6.29 14.82 5.37
C LEU A 213 -6.93 16.23 5.40
N LEU A 214 -8.14 16.37 5.95
CA LEU A 214 -8.77 17.69 6.10
C LEU A 214 -7.96 18.64 6.97
N ASP A 215 -7.16 18.12 7.89
CA ASP A 215 -6.24 18.92 8.71
C ASP A 215 -4.95 19.30 7.99
N LYS A 216 -4.70 18.73 6.82
CA LYS A 216 -3.39 18.80 6.15
C LYS A 216 -3.44 19.33 4.71
N CYS A 217 -4.49 19.02 3.96
CA CYS A 217 -4.58 19.35 2.54
C CYS A 217 -5.21 20.72 2.27
N ASP A 218 -4.92 21.26 1.10
CA ASP A 218 -5.51 22.49 0.58
C ASP A 218 -6.77 22.19 -0.25
N THR A 219 -6.78 21.08 -0.94
CA THR A 219 -7.90 20.61 -1.77
C THR A 219 -8.10 19.13 -1.54
N LEU A 220 -9.35 18.72 -1.39
CA LEU A 220 -9.77 17.32 -1.30
C LEU A 220 -10.76 17.01 -2.42
N ILE A 221 -10.42 16.04 -3.26
CA ILE A 221 -11.22 15.59 -4.39
C ILE A 221 -11.82 14.24 -4.06
N ILE A 222 -13.11 14.08 -4.19
CA ILE A 222 -13.84 12.83 -3.95
C ILE A 222 -14.40 12.32 -5.27
N GLY A 223 -14.10 11.07 -5.60
CA GLY A 223 -14.65 10.36 -6.75
C GLY A 223 -15.06 8.94 -6.38
N GLY A 224 -15.40 8.13 -7.38
CA GLY A 224 -15.82 6.76 -7.16
C GLY A 224 -17.21 6.62 -6.54
N GLY A 225 -17.56 5.42 -6.14
CA GLY A 225 -18.88 5.12 -5.58
C GLY A 225 -19.21 5.85 -4.30
N MET A 226 -18.20 6.19 -3.50
CA MET A 226 -18.39 6.96 -2.26
C MET A 226 -18.94 8.37 -2.49
N ALA A 227 -18.75 8.94 -3.68
CA ALA A 227 -19.19 10.29 -4.00
C ALA A 227 -20.73 10.42 -3.91
N TYR A 228 -21.47 9.37 -4.21
CA TYR A 228 -22.94 9.41 -4.20
C TYR A 228 -23.52 9.60 -2.80
N THR A 229 -22.83 9.12 -1.78
CA THR A 229 -23.24 9.39 -0.39
C THR A 229 -23.09 10.89 -0.05
N PHE A 230 -22.03 11.54 -0.54
CA PHE A 230 -21.85 12.98 -0.40
C PHE A 230 -22.92 13.76 -1.19
N MET A 231 -23.23 13.33 -2.41
CA MET A 231 -24.28 13.94 -3.22
C MET A 231 -25.64 13.84 -2.53
N LYS A 232 -25.95 12.70 -1.93
CA LYS A 232 -27.20 12.47 -1.19
C LYS A 232 -27.31 13.41 -0.01
N SER A 233 -26.21 13.69 0.70
CA SER A 233 -26.22 14.63 1.83
C SER A 233 -26.57 16.06 1.39
N LEU A 234 -26.34 16.42 0.14
CA LEU A 234 -26.72 17.69 -0.47
C LEU A 234 -28.16 17.72 -0.99
N GLY A 235 -28.91 16.62 -0.85
CA GLY A 235 -30.26 16.50 -1.34
C GLY A 235 -30.36 16.12 -2.82
N HIS A 236 -29.28 15.67 -3.45
CA HIS A 236 -29.28 15.25 -4.84
C HIS A 236 -29.95 13.90 -5.03
N HIS A 237 -30.61 13.71 -6.17
CA HIS A 237 -31.11 12.41 -6.61
C HIS A 237 -29.97 11.60 -7.21
N ILE A 238 -29.76 10.40 -6.69
CA ILE A 238 -28.64 9.54 -7.12
C ILE A 238 -29.09 8.25 -7.85
N GLY A 239 -30.38 8.09 -8.12
CA GLY A 239 -30.93 6.91 -8.78
C GLY A 239 -30.65 5.64 -7.98
N THR A 240 -30.11 4.62 -8.67
CA THR A 240 -29.69 3.34 -8.07
C THR A 240 -28.18 3.28 -7.75
N SER A 241 -27.51 4.44 -7.71
CA SER A 241 -26.09 4.52 -7.37
C SER A 241 -25.81 3.97 -5.97
N LEU A 242 -24.56 3.54 -5.76
CA LEU A 242 -24.11 3.10 -4.44
C LEU A 242 -24.42 4.16 -3.38
N LEU A 243 -24.97 3.73 -2.26
CA LEU A 243 -25.31 4.61 -1.15
C LEU A 243 -25.06 3.89 0.18
N GLU A 244 -24.34 4.56 1.04
CA GLU A 244 -24.27 4.20 2.47
C GLU A 244 -25.18 5.14 3.25
N GLU A 245 -26.42 4.76 3.45
CA GLU A 245 -27.45 5.58 4.09
C GLU A 245 -27.02 6.06 5.49
N GLU A 246 -26.38 5.18 6.27
CA GLU A 246 -25.85 5.46 7.61
C GLU A 246 -24.69 6.48 7.61
N GLN A 247 -24.09 6.75 6.46
CA GLN A 247 -22.98 7.71 6.33
C GLN A 247 -23.37 9.06 5.74
N VAL A 248 -24.63 9.24 5.34
CA VAL A 248 -25.09 10.50 4.72
C VAL A 248 -24.88 11.68 5.65
N GLU A 249 -25.24 11.56 6.92
CA GLU A 249 -25.04 12.61 7.92
C GLU A 249 -23.55 12.92 8.12
N ASN A 250 -22.72 11.90 8.24
CA ASN A 250 -21.25 12.06 8.36
C ASN A 250 -20.65 12.73 7.13
N ALA A 251 -21.11 12.38 5.94
CA ALA A 251 -20.65 13.01 4.70
C ALA A 251 -20.91 14.50 4.70
N GLY A 252 -22.11 14.92 5.14
CA GLY A 252 -22.45 16.33 5.30
C GLY A 252 -21.55 17.04 6.31
N LYS A 253 -21.27 16.42 7.44
CA LYS A 253 -20.36 16.96 8.46
C LYS A 253 -18.93 17.12 7.94
N MET A 254 -18.43 16.16 7.16
CA MET A 254 -17.10 16.25 6.54
C MET A 254 -16.98 17.45 5.60
N MET A 255 -18.02 17.71 4.80
CA MET A 255 -18.05 18.88 3.91
C MET A 255 -18.09 20.19 4.69
N GLU A 256 -18.85 20.25 5.79
CA GLU A 256 -18.87 21.41 6.69
C GLU A 256 -17.52 21.64 7.36
N ASP A 257 -16.87 20.57 7.83
CA ASP A 257 -15.53 20.62 8.43
C ASP A 257 -14.49 21.13 7.43
N ALA A 258 -14.55 20.67 6.18
CA ALA A 258 -13.69 21.15 5.13
C ALA A 258 -13.84 22.66 4.93
N LYS A 259 -15.06 23.14 4.87
CA LYS A 259 -15.38 24.57 4.74
C LYS A 259 -14.82 25.37 5.92
N ALA A 260 -15.03 24.89 7.14
CA ALA A 260 -14.52 25.54 8.36
C ALA A 260 -12.99 25.60 8.38
N LYS A 261 -12.30 24.62 7.81
CA LYS A 261 -10.83 24.53 7.72
C LYS A 261 -10.24 25.24 6.50
N GLY A 262 -11.08 25.81 5.63
CA GLY A 262 -10.64 26.45 4.40
C GLY A 262 -10.14 25.47 3.32
N VAL A 263 -10.52 24.20 3.42
CA VAL A 263 -10.18 23.18 2.43
C VAL A 263 -11.21 23.20 1.29
N LYS A 264 -10.72 23.25 0.06
CA LYS A 264 -11.57 23.14 -1.12
C LYS A 264 -12.00 21.69 -1.29
N PHE A 265 -13.28 21.41 -1.09
CA PHE A 265 -13.85 20.07 -1.16
C PHE A 265 -14.61 19.91 -2.47
N LEU A 266 -14.14 19.04 -3.35
CA LEU A 266 -14.71 18.84 -4.68
C LEU A 266 -15.33 17.45 -4.80
N ILE A 267 -16.58 17.42 -5.26
CA ILE A 267 -17.31 16.20 -5.63
C ILE A 267 -17.75 16.31 -7.10
N PRO A 268 -18.13 15.22 -7.74
CA PRO A 268 -18.56 15.26 -9.14
C PRO A 268 -19.74 16.19 -9.36
N VAL A 269 -19.72 16.91 -10.49
CA VAL A 269 -20.81 17.79 -10.95
C VAL A 269 -21.60 17.16 -12.10
N ASP A 270 -21.05 16.16 -12.76
CA ASP A 270 -21.71 15.31 -13.74
C ASP A 270 -21.18 13.88 -13.63
N ASN A 271 -21.94 12.93 -14.13
CA ASN A 271 -21.61 11.51 -14.07
C ASN A 271 -21.96 10.81 -15.36
N LYS A 272 -21.16 9.80 -15.71
CA LYS A 272 -21.53 8.78 -16.68
C LYS A 272 -22.29 7.70 -15.93
N VAL A 273 -23.56 7.54 -16.29
CA VAL A 273 -24.49 6.62 -15.61
C VAL A 273 -24.87 5.47 -16.53
N GLY A 274 -25.15 4.32 -15.95
CA GLY A 274 -25.59 3.12 -16.66
C GLY A 274 -26.88 2.57 -16.05
N LYS A 275 -27.61 1.78 -16.81
CA LYS A 275 -28.82 1.10 -16.32
C LYS A 275 -28.53 -0.09 -15.43
N GLU A 276 -27.39 -0.74 -15.65
CA GLU A 276 -26.96 -1.93 -14.93
C GLU A 276 -25.48 -1.83 -14.57
N TYR A 277 -25.08 -2.56 -13.54
CA TYR A 277 -23.66 -2.72 -13.21
C TYR A 277 -23.03 -3.73 -14.16
N ASP A 278 -22.72 -3.27 -15.37
CA ASP A 278 -22.18 -4.05 -16.47
C ASP A 278 -21.36 -3.17 -17.39
N GLU A 279 -20.21 -3.65 -17.87
CA GLU A 279 -19.32 -2.85 -18.73
C GLU A 279 -19.93 -2.41 -20.05
N ASN A 280 -20.92 -3.14 -20.55
CA ASN A 280 -21.61 -2.88 -21.81
C ASN A 280 -23.00 -2.30 -21.62
N THR A 281 -23.34 -1.84 -20.42
CA THR A 281 -24.64 -1.23 -20.15
C THR A 281 -24.87 0.00 -21.02
N GLU A 282 -26.14 0.25 -21.34
CA GLU A 282 -26.53 1.55 -21.89
C GLU A 282 -26.09 2.67 -20.96
N ALA A 283 -25.43 3.69 -21.50
CA ALA A 283 -24.82 4.74 -20.71
C ALA A 283 -25.16 6.13 -21.26
N MET A 284 -25.22 7.12 -20.38
CA MET A 284 -25.38 8.53 -20.76
C MET A 284 -24.70 9.43 -19.72
N ILE A 285 -24.49 10.68 -20.08
CA ILE A 285 -23.96 11.72 -19.20
C ILE A 285 -25.12 12.50 -18.61
N VAL A 286 -25.13 12.66 -17.29
CA VAL A 286 -26.15 13.45 -16.57
C VAL A 286 -25.50 14.36 -15.54
N ASN A 287 -26.18 15.42 -15.13
CA ASN A 287 -25.75 16.24 -14.00
C ASN A 287 -25.86 15.44 -12.71
N SER A 288 -24.91 15.63 -11.78
CA SER A 288 -24.87 14.89 -10.52
C SER A 288 -26.01 15.18 -9.55
N ASP A 289 -26.66 16.31 -9.69
CA ASP A 289 -27.80 16.70 -8.84
C ASP A 289 -29.09 15.93 -9.17
N GLU A 290 -29.16 15.31 -10.34
CA GLU A 290 -30.38 14.69 -10.82
C GLU A 290 -30.14 13.44 -11.66
N ILE A 291 -29.59 12.40 -11.05
CA ILE A 291 -29.46 11.09 -11.69
C ILE A 291 -30.84 10.44 -11.75
N PRO A 292 -31.32 10.07 -12.96
CA PRO A 292 -32.67 9.52 -13.10
C PRO A 292 -32.87 8.19 -12.37
N ASP A 293 -34.10 7.95 -11.96
CA ASP A 293 -34.49 6.66 -11.38
C ASP A 293 -34.12 5.50 -12.32
N GLY A 294 -33.62 4.41 -11.75
CA GLY A 294 -33.18 3.24 -12.51
C GLY A 294 -31.81 3.36 -13.14
N TRP A 295 -31.10 4.48 -12.96
CA TRP A 295 -29.74 4.70 -13.44
C TRP A 295 -28.77 4.79 -12.27
N MET A 296 -27.55 4.28 -12.46
CA MET A 296 -26.49 4.33 -11.46
C MET A 296 -25.24 5.02 -12.02
N GLY A 297 -24.56 5.78 -11.20
CA GLY A 297 -23.27 6.36 -11.57
C GLY A 297 -22.19 5.28 -11.66
N LEU A 298 -21.39 5.32 -12.74
CA LEU A 298 -20.31 4.37 -12.99
C LEU A 298 -18.97 5.06 -13.26
N ASP A 299 -18.98 6.36 -13.54
CA ASP A 299 -17.78 7.17 -13.72
C ASP A 299 -18.16 8.66 -13.56
N ILE A 300 -17.14 9.49 -13.38
CA ILE A 300 -17.32 10.95 -13.45
C ILE A 300 -17.50 11.39 -14.90
N GLY A 301 -18.26 12.46 -15.11
CA GLY A 301 -18.50 13.02 -16.44
C GLY A 301 -17.41 14.00 -16.89
N PRO A 302 -17.54 14.52 -18.14
CA PRO A 302 -16.54 15.40 -18.73
C PRO A 302 -16.36 16.74 -18.00
N LYS A 303 -17.44 17.31 -17.47
CA LYS A 303 -17.34 18.55 -16.67
C LYS A 303 -16.59 18.34 -15.36
N THR A 304 -16.78 17.18 -14.75
CA THR A 304 -16.05 16.79 -13.54
C THR A 304 -14.57 16.55 -13.84
N GLN A 305 -14.27 15.90 -14.97
CA GLN A 305 -12.90 15.71 -15.41
C GLN A 305 -12.16 17.03 -15.54
N GLU A 306 -12.79 18.03 -16.15
CA GLU A 306 -12.23 19.37 -16.28
C GLU A 306 -12.05 20.05 -14.92
N LEU A 307 -13.07 19.99 -14.05
CA LEU A 307 -13.03 20.54 -12.70
C LEU A 307 -11.88 19.94 -11.87
N PHE A 308 -11.73 18.63 -11.92
CA PHE A 308 -10.67 17.94 -11.17
C PHE A 308 -9.30 18.18 -11.75
N THR A 309 -9.18 18.22 -13.08
CA THR A 309 -7.93 18.56 -13.77
C THR A 309 -7.45 19.96 -13.38
N ASP A 310 -8.35 20.94 -13.38
CA ASP A 310 -8.02 22.32 -12.98
C ASP A 310 -7.57 22.40 -11.52
N ALA A 311 -8.21 21.62 -10.63
CA ALA A 311 -7.84 21.59 -9.22
C ALA A 311 -6.48 20.91 -8.97
N ILE A 312 -6.11 19.95 -9.81
CA ILE A 312 -4.82 19.22 -9.71
C ILE A 312 -3.69 20.06 -10.29
N LYS A 313 -3.98 20.85 -11.30
CA LYS A 313 -3.00 21.71 -11.96
C LYS A 313 -2.38 22.70 -10.97
N GLY A 314 -1.07 22.76 -10.96
CA GLY A 314 -0.33 23.65 -10.07
C GLY A 314 -0.13 23.10 -8.65
N ALA A 315 -0.56 21.87 -8.36
CA ALA A 315 -0.27 21.21 -7.08
C ALA A 315 1.24 21.08 -6.85
N GLY A 316 1.67 21.22 -5.60
CA GLY A 316 3.03 20.92 -5.18
C GLY A 316 3.20 19.46 -4.78
N THR A 317 2.18 18.91 -4.13
CA THR A 317 2.12 17.51 -3.69
C THR A 317 0.73 16.95 -3.95
N ILE A 318 0.67 15.71 -4.42
CA ILE A 318 -0.59 14.99 -4.66
C ILE A 318 -0.54 13.65 -3.94
N ILE A 319 -1.61 13.35 -3.20
CA ILE A 319 -1.88 12.03 -2.64
C ILE A 319 -3.13 11.50 -3.33
N TRP A 320 -3.02 10.37 -4.01
CA TRP A 320 -4.13 9.74 -4.71
C TRP A 320 -4.37 8.32 -4.21
N ASN A 321 -5.59 8.06 -3.74
CA ASN A 321 -6.03 6.74 -3.27
C ASN A 321 -7.46 6.47 -3.73
N GLY A 322 -7.63 5.62 -4.73
CA GLY A 322 -8.92 5.18 -5.26
C GLY A 322 -9.27 5.75 -6.64
N PRO A 323 -9.81 4.92 -7.55
CA PRO A 323 -10.21 5.34 -8.89
C PRO A 323 -11.47 6.20 -8.86
N MET A 324 -11.74 6.92 -9.96
CA MET A 324 -12.88 7.84 -10.09
C MET A 324 -14.15 7.17 -10.58
N GLY A 325 -14.04 6.00 -11.17
CA GLY A 325 -15.14 5.19 -11.67
C GLY A 325 -14.76 3.73 -11.72
N VAL A 326 -15.53 2.91 -12.42
CA VAL A 326 -15.27 1.48 -12.61
C VAL A 326 -14.17 1.32 -13.66
N SER A 327 -12.95 1.71 -13.32
CA SER A 327 -11.83 1.88 -14.25
C SER A 327 -11.31 0.57 -14.87
N GLU A 328 -11.65 -0.57 -14.30
CA GLU A 328 -11.38 -1.88 -14.90
C GLU A 328 -12.17 -2.09 -16.18
N TRP A 329 -13.25 -1.34 -16.41
CA TRP A 329 -14.04 -1.33 -17.63
C TRP A 329 -13.64 -0.16 -18.51
N ASP A 330 -13.24 -0.41 -19.74
CA ASP A 330 -12.81 0.64 -20.67
C ASP A 330 -13.87 1.72 -20.90
N ASN A 331 -15.14 1.34 -20.90
CA ASN A 331 -16.26 2.26 -21.09
C ASN A 331 -16.44 3.24 -19.90
N PHE A 332 -15.85 2.94 -18.74
CA PHE A 332 -15.99 3.72 -17.52
C PHE A 332 -14.63 4.10 -16.91
N ALA A 333 -13.59 4.15 -17.73
CA ALA A 333 -12.23 4.49 -17.33
C ALA A 333 -11.85 5.95 -17.62
N ALA A 334 -12.63 6.67 -18.40
CA ALA A 334 -12.29 8.03 -18.86
C ALA A 334 -11.99 9.01 -17.71
N GLY A 335 -12.75 8.94 -16.63
CA GLY A 335 -12.53 9.80 -15.46
C GLY A 335 -11.20 9.51 -14.75
N THR A 336 -10.89 8.25 -14.56
CA THR A 336 -9.62 7.83 -13.95
C THR A 336 -8.42 8.17 -14.86
N ILE A 337 -8.56 8.02 -16.16
CA ILE A 337 -7.55 8.41 -17.16
C ILE A 337 -7.30 9.94 -17.08
N ALA A 338 -8.35 10.73 -17.03
CA ALA A 338 -8.23 12.18 -16.93
C ALA A 338 -7.48 12.62 -15.67
N VAL A 339 -7.78 12.01 -14.52
CA VAL A 339 -7.08 12.27 -13.27
C VAL A 339 -5.62 11.83 -13.36
N ALA A 340 -5.35 10.65 -13.89
CA ALA A 340 -3.98 10.15 -14.08
C ALA A 340 -3.15 11.08 -14.96
N ASN A 341 -3.71 11.55 -16.08
CA ASN A 341 -3.07 12.55 -16.95
C ASN A 341 -2.78 13.86 -16.21
N ALA A 342 -3.76 14.38 -15.48
CA ALA A 342 -3.60 15.62 -14.73
C ALA A 342 -2.49 15.50 -13.68
N VAL A 343 -2.43 14.38 -12.97
CA VAL A 343 -1.36 14.11 -11.99
C VAL A 343 0.00 14.02 -12.68
N ALA A 344 0.09 13.27 -13.78
CA ALA A 344 1.34 13.13 -14.55
C ALA A 344 1.88 14.44 -15.09
N GLU A 345 1.01 15.35 -15.52
CA GLU A 345 1.39 16.64 -16.10
C GLU A 345 1.58 17.75 -15.06
N SER A 346 1.20 17.52 -13.81
CA SER A 346 1.20 18.56 -12.77
C SER A 346 2.58 19.04 -12.34
N GLY A 347 3.62 18.25 -12.53
CA GLY A 347 4.96 18.50 -11.99
C GLY A 347 5.05 18.37 -10.47
N ALA A 348 3.98 17.92 -9.81
CA ALA A 348 3.93 17.71 -8.37
C ALA A 348 4.67 16.44 -7.93
N ILE A 349 5.02 16.40 -6.65
CA ILE A 349 5.40 15.13 -6.01
C ILE A 349 4.11 14.32 -5.88
N SER A 350 3.98 13.24 -6.64
CA SER A 350 2.76 12.44 -6.73
C SER A 350 2.94 11.09 -6.06
N ILE A 351 2.01 10.77 -5.16
CA ILE A 351 2.01 9.53 -4.39
C ILE A 351 0.69 8.82 -4.63
N VAL A 352 0.76 7.60 -5.17
CA VAL A 352 -0.41 6.77 -5.45
C VAL A 352 -0.40 5.58 -4.50
N GLY A 353 -1.50 5.37 -3.81
CA GLY A 353 -1.69 4.23 -2.91
C GLY A 353 -3.04 3.57 -3.12
N GLY A 354 -3.19 2.36 -2.54
CA GLY A 354 -4.38 1.54 -2.68
C GLY A 354 -4.35 0.64 -3.90
N GLY A 355 -4.81 -0.61 -3.73
CA GLY A 355 -4.73 -1.65 -4.76
C GLY A 355 -5.39 -1.26 -6.07
N ASP A 356 -6.59 -0.71 -6.02
CA ASP A 356 -7.36 -0.35 -7.22
C ASP A 356 -6.74 0.82 -8.00
N SER A 357 -6.24 1.83 -7.30
CA SER A 357 -5.58 2.98 -7.94
C SER A 357 -4.26 2.57 -8.58
N VAL A 358 -3.47 1.75 -7.88
CA VAL A 358 -2.20 1.24 -8.40
C VAL A 358 -2.45 0.37 -9.63
N ALA A 359 -3.46 -0.51 -9.57
CA ALA A 359 -3.85 -1.33 -10.71
C ALA A 359 -4.30 -0.47 -11.91
N ALA A 360 -5.09 0.57 -11.67
CA ALA A 360 -5.54 1.50 -12.70
C ALA A 360 -4.37 2.24 -13.34
N VAL A 361 -3.48 2.81 -12.54
CA VAL A 361 -2.29 3.53 -13.01
C VAL A 361 -1.38 2.62 -13.84
N THR A 362 -1.19 1.38 -13.40
CA THR A 362 -0.37 0.38 -14.10
C THR A 362 -1.02 -0.01 -15.43
N LYS A 363 -2.31 -0.36 -15.41
CA LYS A 363 -3.07 -0.74 -16.61
C LYS A 363 -3.06 0.37 -17.67
N LEU A 364 -3.19 1.62 -17.24
CA LEU A 364 -3.26 2.79 -18.12
C LEU A 364 -1.89 3.31 -18.55
N GLY A 365 -0.79 2.71 -18.08
CA GLY A 365 0.56 3.07 -18.50
C GLY A 365 1.13 4.33 -17.88
N PHE A 366 0.65 4.75 -16.70
CA PHE A 366 1.12 5.97 -16.02
C PHE A 366 2.09 5.71 -14.86
N SER A 367 2.48 4.47 -14.60
CA SER A 367 3.33 4.12 -13.46
C SER A 367 4.62 4.93 -13.39
N ASP A 368 5.31 5.10 -14.53
CA ASP A 368 6.59 5.81 -14.62
C ASP A 368 6.47 7.31 -14.41
N LYS A 369 5.25 7.84 -14.47
CA LYS A 369 4.98 9.27 -14.34
C LYS A 369 4.61 9.67 -12.91
N MET A 370 4.48 8.70 -12.01
CA MET A 370 4.20 8.93 -10.60
C MET A 370 5.50 8.96 -9.81
N SER A 371 5.63 9.88 -8.85
CA SER A 371 6.84 10.00 -8.03
C SER A 371 7.02 8.77 -7.14
N HIS A 372 5.93 8.27 -6.57
CA HIS A 372 5.93 7.08 -5.73
C HIS A 372 4.61 6.32 -5.86
N ILE A 373 4.73 5.01 -6.06
CA ILE A 373 3.59 4.09 -6.02
C ILE A 373 3.76 3.24 -4.77
N SER A 374 2.85 3.39 -3.81
CA SER A 374 2.92 2.64 -2.57
C SER A 374 2.62 1.16 -2.80
N THR A 375 3.41 0.29 -2.17
CA THR A 375 3.20 -1.15 -2.18
C THR A 375 2.34 -1.62 -1.00
N GLY A 376 1.91 -0.67 -0.15
CA GLY A 376 1.40 -0.97 1.17
C GLY A 376 -0.07 -1.39 1.27
N GLY A 377 -0.89 -1.16 0.26
CA GLY A 377 -2.32 -1.47 0.35
C GLY A 377 -2.98 -0.93 1.63
N GLY A 378 -3.42 -1.82 2.52
CA GLY A 378 -4.02 -1.43 3.81
C GLY A 378 -3.09 -0.65 4.74
N ALA A 379 -1.79 -0.93 4.70
CA ALA A 379 -0.80 -0.18 5.48
C ALA A 379 -0.70 1.27 5.01
N SER A 380 -0.75 1.51 3.69
CA SER A 380 -0.79 2.87 3.12
C SER A 380 -2.00 3.63 3.61
N LEU A 381 -3.16 2.98 3.61
CA LEU A 381 -4.41 3.59 4.06
C LEU A 381 -4.34 3.98 5.55
N GLU A 382 -3.88 3.07 6.41
CA GLU A 382 -3.71 3.35 7.83
C GLU A 382 -2.68 4.44 8.10
N PHE A 383 -1.62 4.50 7.30
CA PHE A 383 -0.64 5.58 7.37
C PHE A 383 -1.28 6.93 7.03
N LEU A 384 -2.10 6.98 5.98
CA LEU A 384 -2.85 8.18 5.60
C LEU A 384 -3.90 8.60 6.64
N GLU A 385 -4.39 7.66 7.45
CA GLU A 385 -5.25 7.95 8.60
C GLU A 385 -4.50 8.60 9.76
N GLY A 386 -3.18 8.69 9.69
CA GLY A 386 -2.34 9.22 10.76
C GLY A 386 -2.04 8.20 11.87
N LYS A 387 -2.34 6.94 11.66
CA LYS A 387 -2.09 5.88 12.62
C LYS A 387 -0.61 5.52 12.69
N GLU A 388 -0.15 5.17 13.89
CA GLU A 388 1.16 4.59 14.07
C GLU A 388 1.16 3.14 13.56
N LEU A 389 2.10 2.81 12.67
CA LEU A 389 2.24 1.44 12.16
C LEU A 389 3.22 0.66 13.05
N PRO A 390 2.78 -0.46 13.68
CA PRO A 390 3.63 -1.22 14.61
C PRO A 390 4.98 -1.64 14.02
N GLY A 391 4.99 -2.08 12.76
CA GLY A 391 6.21 -2.52 12.09
C GLY A 391 7.21 -1.39 11.81
N ILE A 392 6.77 -0.15 11.80
CA ILE A 392 7.63 1.04 11.68
C ILE A 392 7.99 1.57 13.06
N ALA A 393 7.03 1.64 13.96
CA ALA A 393 7.25 2.14 15.33
C ALA A 393 8.31 1.33 16.07
N ALA A 394 8.41 0.03 15.81
CA ALA A 394 9.39 -0.87 16.42
C ALA A 394 10.82 -0.65 15.94
N LEU A 395 11.03 0.09 14.85
CA LEU A 395 12.37 0.39 14.32
C LEU A 395 13.05 1.49 15.11
N MET A 396 14.40 1.42 15.16
CA MET A 396 15.20 2.43 15.85
C MET A 396 15.09 3.80 15.18
N ASP A 397 14.99 4.83 16.01
CA ASP A 397 15.05 6.22 15.55
C ASP A 397 16.50 6.62 15.25
N LYS A 398 16.69 7.56 14.31
CA LYS A 398 18.00 8.21 14.11
C LYS A 398 18.33 9.08 15.32
N ASP A 399 19.62 9.23 15.60
CA ASP A 399 20.12 10.06 16.70
C ASP A 399 19.92 11.56 16.47
#